data_33debcd728be1cb08e1e8523a0f993ed
#
_entry.id   33debcd728be1cb08e1e8523a0f993ed
#
_cell.length_a   1.000
_cell.length_b   1.000
_cell.length_c   1.000
_cell.angle_alpha   90.00
_cell.angle_beta   90.00
_cell.angle_gamma   90.00
#
_symmetry.space_group_name_H-M   'P 1'
#
loop_
_entity.id
_entity.type
_entity.pdbx_description
1 polymer ?
#
loop_
_entity_poly.entity_id
_entity_poly.type
_entity_poly.pdbx_seq_one_letter_code
_entity_poly.pdbx_strand_id
1 'polypeptide(L)'
;RILRARMKTLMSLPIWLRVTLTLGLALAAAALCVWLKTPIPWMIGPLLVVSLASMCGAPTRSWAPLRNAGQWTIGTALGLYFTAEVTALVLGLWWAIALGIVWALVLGLLFGRWLYRVNVRHFSAVPAPVLRSTTYFAGAIGGASEMTLLAERVHARTDLVAASHSMRLVIVTLLIPFAMQFSGVQALDVLPPSIRAVDTVGLLCLALLTGAARPA
;
A
#
# COMPACT_ATOMS: atom_id res chain seq x y z
N ARG A 1 10.43 22.12 24.01
CA ARG A 1 9.51 21.79 25.12
C ARG A 1 8.04 22.11 24.77
N ILE A 2 7.75 23.24 24.13
CA ILE A 2 6.38 23.68 23.76
C ILE A 2 5.74 22.71 22.73
N LEU A 3 6.49 22.25 21.72
CA LEU A 3 6.02 21.27 20.74
C LEU A 3 5.63 19.91 21.37
N ARG A 4 6.43 19.41 22.32
CA ARG A 4 6.12 18.17 23.05
C ARG A 4 4.89 18.29 23.96
N ALA A 5 4.67 19.46 24.55
CA ALA A 5 3.45 19.70 25.36
C ALA A 5 2.20 19.76 24.47
N ARG A 6 2.22 20.45 23.33
CA ARG A 6 1.13 20.47 22.35
C ARG A 6 0.83 19.09 21.78
N MET A 7 1.87 18.27 21.54
CA MET A 7 1.68 16.88 21.06
C MET A 7 0.95 16.01 22.09
N LYS A 8 1.26 16.13 23.38
CA LYS A 8 0.54 15.40 24.44
C LYS A 8 -0.94 15.79 24.51
N THR A 9 -1.26 17.07 24.38
CA THR A 9 -2.65 17.55 24.34
C THR A 9 -3.41 17.08 23.11
N LEU A 10 -2.73 16.96 21.95
CA LEU A 10 -3.32 16.41 20.73
C LEU A 10 -3.51 14.88 20.77
N MET A 11 -2.68 14.18 21.53
CA MET A 11 -2.83 12.75 21.76
C MET A 11 -4.00 12.39 22.70
N SER A 12 -4.47 13.33 23.53
CA SER A 12 -5.63 13.14 24.39
C SER A 12 -6.97 13.37 23.68
N LEU A 13 -6.96 13.78 22.41
CA LEU A 13 -8.18 13.95 21.63
C LEU A 13 -8.88 12.60 21.40
N PRO A 14 -10.23 12.59 21.42
CA PRO A 14 -10.99 11.39 21.14
C PRO A 14 -10.67 10.83 19.75
N ILE A 15 -10.75 9.51 19.61
CA ILE A 15 -10.33 8.78 18.40
C ILE A 15 -11.02 9.32 17.14
N TRP A 16 -12.32 9.61 17.22
CA TRP A 16 -13.09 10.13 16.09
C TRP A 16 -12.57 11.49 15.61
N LEU A 17 -12.16 12.39 16.51
CA LEU A 17 -11.62 13.69 16.14
C LEU A 17 -10.23 13.55 15.47
N ARG A 18 -9.41 12.61 15.91
CA ARG A 18 -8.12 12.30 15.28
C ARG A 18 -8.30 11.71 13.88
N VAL A 19 -9.31 10.87 13.70
CA VAL A 19 -9.66 10.30 12.39
C VAL A 19 -10.16 11.39 11.44
N THR A 20 -11.08 12.25 11.88
CA THR A 20 -11.60 13.33 11.03
C THR A 20 -10.55 14.35 10.66
N LEU A 21 -9.64 14.70 11.58
CA LEU A 21 -8.49 15.57 11.29
C LEU A 21 -7.55 14.92 10.26
N THR A 22 -7.28 13.61 10.39
CA THR A 22 -6.45 12.90 9.44
C THR A 22 -7.08 12.85 8.06
N LEU A 23 -8.39 12.60 7.97
CA LEU A 23 -9.14 12.62 6.72
C LEU A 23 -9.18 14.02 6.09
N GLY A 24 -9.42 15.05 6.89
CA GLY A 24 -9.39 16.44 6.43
C GLY A 24 -8.03 16.84 5.87
N LEU A 25 -6.95 16.45 6.55
CA LEU A 25 -5.58 16.67 6.09
C LEU A 25 -5.31 15.92 4.78
N ALA A 26 -5.77 14.66 4.66
CA ALA A 26 -5.64 13.85 3.47
C ALA A 26 -6.40 14.45 2.28
N LEU A 27 -7.64 14.91 2.49
CA LEU A 27 -8.44 15.56 1.45
C LEU A 27 -7.84 16.89 1.01
N ALA A 28 -7.38 17.72 1.93
CA ALA A 28 -6.73 18.98 1.61
C ALA A 28 -5.45 18.74 0.79
N ALA A 29 -4.66 17.73 1.15
CA ALA A 29 -3.47 17.35 0.40
C ALA A 29 -3.81 16.83 -1.00
N ALA A 30 -4.85 16.01 -1.15
CA ALA A 30 -5.32 15.55 -2.44
C ALA A 30 -5.78 16.71 -3.32
N ALA A 31 -6.59 17.64 -2.77
CA ALA A 31 -7.06 18.83 -3.49
C ALA A 31 -5.89 19.72 -3.95
N LEU A 32 -4.88 19.91 -3.09
CA LEU A 32 -3.67 20.64 -3.46
C LEU A 32 -2.91 19.96 -4.61
N CYS A 33 -2.79 18.63 -4.58
CA CYS A 33 -2.15 17.86 -5.64
C CYS A 33 -2.95 17.89 -6.96
N VAL A 34 -4.29 17.92 -6.90
CA VAL A 34 -5.14 18.15 -8.07
C VAL A 34 -4.87 19.53 -8.68
N TRP A 35 -4.81 20.56 -7.85
CA TRP A 35 -4.51 21.92 -8.29
C TRP A 35 -3.10 22.03 -8.92
N LEU A 36 -2.11 21.34 -8.35
CA LEU A 36 -0.74 21.25 -8.88
C LEU A 36 -0.61 20.33 -10.12
N LYS A 37 -1.71 19.71 -10.58
CA LYS A 37 -1.72 18.75 -11.72
C LYS A 37 -0.70 17.62 -11.57
N THR A 38 -0.49 17.13 -10.35
CA THR A 38 0.41 16.00 -10.11
C THR A 38 -0.22 14.70 -10.62
N PRO A 39 0.59 13.70 -11.04
CA PRO A 39 0.06 12.40 -11.40
C PRO A 39 -0.58 11.74 -10.15
N ILE A 40 -1.71 11.09 -10.35
CA ILE A 40 -2.46 10.35 -9.30
C ILE A 40 -2.60 11.16 -7.98
N PRO A 41 -3.21 12.35 -8.03
CA PRO A 41 -3.22 13.31 -6.91
C PRO A 41 -3.89 12.74 -5.65
N TRP A 42 -4.94 11.93 -5.81
CA TRP A 42 -5.69 11.30 -4.72
C TRP A 42 -4.88 10.24 -3.94
N MET A 43 -3.76 9.79 -4.46
CA MET A 43 -2.89 8.84 -3.80
C MET A 43 -1.63 9.51 -3.26
N ILE A 44 -0.97 10.32 -4.08
CA ILE A 44 0.30 10.97 -3.74
C ILE A 44 0.12 12.02 -2.63
N GLY A 45 -0.91 12.87 -2.74
CA GLY A 45 -1.19 13.92 -1.76
C GLY A 45 -1.34 13.39 -0.34
N PRO A 46 -2.34 12.53 -0.09
CA PRO A 46 -2.53 11.93 1.23
C PRO A 46 -1.31 11.14 1.73
N LEU A 47 -0.67 10.35 0.85
CA LEU A 47 0.49 9.55 1.22
C LEU A 47 1.62 10.41 1.76
N LEU A 48 2.00 11.46 1.07
CA LEU A 48 3.11 12.34 1.47
C LEU A 48 2.75 13.15 2.72
N VAL A 49 1.62 13.85 2.68
CA VAL A 49 1.29 14.81 3.75
C VAL A 49 0.96 14.09 5.05
N VAL A 50 0.21 12.98 5.02
CA VAL A 50 -0.12 12.22 6.24
C VAL A 50 1.12 11.51 6.79
N SER A 51 2.00 10.98 5.94
CA SER A 51 3.27 10.37 6.42
C SER A 51 4.18 11.42 7.03
N LEU A 52 4.37 12.57 6.40
CA LEU A 52 5.18 13.66 6.96
C LEU A 52 4.59 14.17 8.28
N ALA A 53 3.27 14.38 8.33
CA ALA A 53 2.59 14.79 9.56
C ALA A 53 2.79 13.76 10.68
N SER A 54 2.69 12.47 10.36
CA SER A 54 2.94 11.38 11.31
C SER A 54 4.40 11.37 11.80
N MET A 55 5.36 11.57 10.90
CA MET A 55 6.79 11.67 11.25
C MET A 55 7.09 12.91 12.11
N CYS A 56 6.38 14.01 11.88
CA CYS A 56 6.44 15.20 12.73
C CYS A 56 5.72 15.04 14.08
N GLY A 57 5.14 13.85 14.35
CA GLY A 57 4.46 13.54 15.61
C GLY A 57 3.01 14.01 15.68
N ALA A 58 2.37 14.34 14.55
CA ALA A 58 0.95 14.64 14.54
C ALA A 58 0.14 13.39 14.96
N PRO A 59 -0.96 13.54 15.68
CA PRO A 59 -1.78 12.42 16.18
C PRO A 59 -2.65 11.82 15.06
N THR A 60 -2.03 11.47 13.94
CA THR A 60 -2.74 10.83 12.83
C THR A 60 -3.29 9.47 13.24
N ARG A 61 -4.52 9.17 12.85
CA ARG A 61 -5.18 7.91 13.16
C ARG A 61 -6.01 7.43 11.98
N SER A 62 -5.84 6.17 11.63
CA SER A 62 -6.71 5.48 10.68
C SER A 62 -7.80 4.69 11.42
N TRP A 63 -9.00 4.66 10.85
CA TRP A 63 -10.10 3.84 11.34
C TRP A 63 -10.19 2.56 10.51
N ALA A 64 -9.96 1.42 11.16
CA ALA A 64 -9.86 0.12 10.48
C ALA A 64 -11.10 -0.22 9.62
N PRO A 65 -12.36 0.01 10.07
CA PRO A 65 -13.52 -0.26 9.22
C PRO A 65 -13.53 0.55 7.93
N LEU A 66 -13.16 1.84 7.98
CA LEU A 66 -13.10 2.68 6.78
C LEU A 66 -12.00 2.22 5.81
N ARG A 67 -10.85 1.82 6.34
CA ARG A 67 -9.76 1.23 5.53
C ARG A 67 -10.22 -0.06 4.85
N ASN A 68 -10.89 -0.94 5.60
CA ASN A 68 -11.41 -2.20 5.06
C ASN A 68 -12.47 -1.95 3.98
N ALA A 69 -13.39 -0.99 4.20
CA ALA A 69 -14.37 -0.60 3.21
C ALA A 69 -13.71 -0.10 1.91
N GLY A 70 -12.66 0.73 2.02
CA GLY A 70 -11.88 1.15 0.87
C GLY A 70 -11.21 -0.01 0.12
N GLN A 71 -10.63 -0.97 0.85
CA GLN A 71 -10.04 -2.18 0.25
C GLN A 71 -11.09 -3.03 -0.48
N TRP A 72 -12.28 -3.19 0.08
CA TRP A 72 -13.39 -3.90 -0.57
C TRP A 72 -13.86 -3.19 -1.84
N THR A 73 -14.01 -1.87 -1.79
CA THR A 73 -14.39 -1.09 -2.96
C THR A 73 -13.38 -1.26 -4.10
N ILE A 74 -12.07 -1.19 -3.78
CA ILE A 74 -11.01 -1.42 -4.76
C ILE A 74 -11.05 -2.86 -5.28
N GLY A 75 -11.20 -3.85 -4.39
CA GLY A 75 -11.29 -5.26 -4.79
C GLY A 75 -12.47 -5.54 -5.70
N THR A 76 -13.63 -4.97 -5.39
CA THR A 76 -14.83 -5.08 -6.23
C THR A 76 -14.63 -4.42 -7.60
N ALA A 77 -14.06 -3.22 -7.63
CA ALA A 77 -13.74 -2.51 -8.87
C ALA A 77 -12.78 -3.33 -9.74
N LEU A 78 -11.72 -3.89 -9.16
CA LEU A 78 -10.79 -4.77 -9.88
C LEU A 78 -11.47 -6.05 -10.36
N GLY A 79 -12.41 -6.61 -9.58
CA GLY A 79 -13.19 -7.78 -9.97
C GLY A 79 -13.99 -7.57 -11.25
N LEU A 80 -14.49 -6.37 -11.50
CA LEU A 80 -15.24 -6.03 -12.72
C LEU A 80 -14.38 -6.08 -13.99
N TYR A 81 -13.06 -6.01 -13.88
CA TYR A 81 -12.16 -6.20 -15.03
C TYR A 81 -12.04 -7.65 -15.48
N PHE A 82 -12.47 -8.63 -14.66
CA PHE A 82 -12.45 -10.04 -15.01
C PHE A 82 -13.66 -10.40 -15.90
N THR A 83 -13.67 -9.86 -17.12
CA THR A 83 -14.63 -10.27 -18.16
C THR A 83 -14.29 -11.68 -18.69
N ALA A 84 -15.22 -12.28 -19.43
CA ALA A 84 -14.97 -13.57 -20.08
C ALA A 84 -13.74 -13.56 -20.99
N GLU A 85 -13.54 -12.45 -21.70
CA GLU A 85 -12.37 -12.25 -22.58
C GLU A 85 -11.06 -12.19 -21.80
N VAL A 86 -11.02 -11.41 -20.70
CA VAL A 86 -9.84 -11.31 -19.84
C VAL A 86 -9.55 -12.66 -19.18
N THR A 87 -10.58 -13.38 -18.75
CA THR A 87 -10.43 -14.72 -18.16
C THR A 87 -9.84 -15.71 -19.17
N ALA A 88 -10.32 -15.70 -20.41
CA ALA A 88 -9.77 -16.55 -21.47
C ALA A 88 -8.30 -16.21 -21.77
N LEU A 89 -7.97 -14.91 -21.81
CA LEU A 89 -6.58 -14.44 -21.98
C LEU A 89 -5.68 -14.93 -20.84
N VAL A 90 -6.11 -14.78 -19.58
CA VAL A 90 -5.37 -15.23 -18.40
C VAL A 90 -5.15 -16.74 -18.43
N LEU A 91 -6.19 -17.50 -18.79
CA LEU A 91 -6.07 -18.96 -18.93
C LEU A 91 -5.15 -19.35 -20.09
N GLY A 92 -5.14 -18.61 -21.18
CA GLY A 92 -4.19 -18.84 -22.30
C GLY A 92 -2.73 -18.53 -21.93
N LEU A 93 -2.51 -17.59 -21.02
CA LEU A 93 -1.17 -17.13 -20.59
C LEU A 93 -0.74 -17.70 -19.23
N TRP A 94 -1.37 -18.78 -18.77
CA TRP A 94 -1.08 -19.38 -17.46
C TRP A 94 0.42 -19.66 -17.24
N TRP A 95 1.12 -20.09 -18.28
CA TRP A 95 2.55 -20.37 -18.23
C TRP A 95 3.39 -19.10 -17.98
N ALA A 96 3.01 -17.96 -18.58
CA ALA A 96 3.68 -16.69 -18.36
C ALA A 96 3.44 -16.17 -16.92
N ILE A 97 2.25 -16.38 -16.39
CA ILE A 97 1.93 -16.06 -15.00
C ILE A 97 2.74 -16.94 -14.06
N ALA A 98 2.79 -18.25 -14.31
CA ALA A 98 3.62 -19.17 -13.52
C ALA A 98 5.09 -18.79 -13.54
N LEU A 99 5.63 -18.47 -14.72
CA LEU A 99 7.01 -17.98 -14.86
C LEU A 99 7.24 -16.69 -14.08
N GLY A 100 6.28 -15.74 -14.14
CA GLY A 100 6.33 -14.49 -13.39
C GLY A 100 6.36 -14.71 -11.87
N ILE A 101 5.56 -15.65 -11.37
CA ILE A 101 5.56 -16.03 -9.95
C ILE A 101 6.91 -16.63 -9.54
N VAL A 102 7.42 -17.58 -10.30
CA VAL A 102 8.73 -18.20 -10.04
C VAL A 102 9.83 -17.13 -10.05
N TRP A 103 9.81 -16.24 -11.05
CA TRP A 103 10.74 -15.13 -11.14
C TRP A 103 10.69 -14.20 -9.94
N ALA A 104 9.48 -13.84 -9.49
CA ALA A 104 9.26 -13.01 -8.30
C ALA A 104 9.81 -13.66 -7.03
N LEU A 105 9.61 -14.96 -6.85
CA LEU A 105 10.16 -15.72 -5.73
C LEU A 105 11.69 -15.76 -5.77
N VAL A 106 12.28 -16.03 -6.93
CA VAL A 106 13.74 -16.04 -7.12
C VAL A 106 14.33 -14.66 -6.80
N LEU A 107 13.74 -13.59 -7.33
CA LEU A 107 14.18 -12.23 -7.03
C LEU A 107 14.09 -11.92 -5.53
N GLY A 108 12.99 -12.29 -4.88
CA GLY A 108 12.81 -12.11 -3.43
C GLY A 108 13.90 -12.84 -2.62
N LEU A 109 14.22 -14.09 -3.00
CA LEU A 109 15.27 -14.87 -2.37
C LEU A 109 16.67 -14.27 -2.59
N LEU A 110 16.99 -13.88 -3.82
CA LEU A 110 18.28 -13.28 -4.16
C LEU A 110 18.46 -11.94 -3.44
N PHE A 111 17.43 -11.11 -3.46
CA PHE A 111 17.45 -9.81 -2.81
C PHE A 111 17.55 -9.95 -1.28
N GLY A 112 16.80 -10.88 -0.69
CA GLY A 112 16.90 -11.17 0.75
C GLY A 112 18.31 -11.63 1.16
N ARG A 113 18.95 -12.50 0.33
CA ARG A 113 20.34 -12.92 0.54
C ARG A 113 21.33 -11.77 0.42
N TRP A 114 21.14 -10.92 -0.58
CA TRP A 114 21.97 -9.73 -0.78
C TRP A 114 21.83 -8.77 0.40
N LEU A 115 20.59 -8.49 0.83
CA LEU A 115 20.32 -7.66 2.00
C LEU A 115 21.00 -8.22 3.26
N TYR A 116 20.95 -9.53 3.47
CA TYR A 116 21.64 -10.18 4.57
C TYR A 116 23.16 -9.93 4.54
N ARG A 117 23.79 -10.15 3.38
CA ARG A 117 25.23 -9.94 3.20
C ARG A 117 25.67 -8.51 3.49
N VAL A 118 24.88 -7.53 3.03
CA VAL A 118 25.17 -6.11 3.23
C VAL A 118 25.00 -5.72 4.70
N ASN A 119 23.98 -6.26 5.36
CA ASN A 119 23.59 -5.81 6.71
C ASN A 119 24.20 -6.62 7.84
N VAL A 120 24.77 -7.80 7.59
CA VAL A 120 25.32 -8.67 8.63
C VAL A 120 26.40 -8.00 9.50
N ARG A 121 27.16 -7.09 8.91
CA ARG A 121 28.21 -6.33 9.62
C ARG A 121 27.63 -5.16 10.44
N HIS A 122 26.53 -4.57 9.99
CA HIS A 122 25.90 -3.42 10.65
C HIS A 122 25.00 -3.83 11.80
N PHE A 123 24.40 -5.02 11.73
CA PHE A 123 23.51 -5.57 12.75
C PHE A 123 24.13 -6.74 13.53
N SER A 124 25.40 -6.60 13.91
CA SER A 124 26.16 -7.64 14.62
C SER A 124 25.54 -8.06 15.98
N ALA A 125 24.75 -7.17 16.61
CA ALA A 125 24.04 -7.47 17.84
C ALA A 125 22.77 -8.33 17.65
N VAL A 126 22.30 -8.51 16.40
CA VAL A 126 21.09 -9.29 16.09
C VAL A 126 21.51 -10.74 15.78
N PRO A 127 20.89 -11.76 16.41
CA PRO A 127 21.19 -13.15 16.11
C PRO A 127 21.03 -13.47 14.62
N ALA A 128 21.97 -14.23 14.04
CA ALA A 128 22.00 -14.52 12.61
C ALA A 128 20.69 -15.14 12.05
N PRO A 129 19.98 -16.04 12.76
CA PRO A 129 18.68 -16.54 12.29
C PRO A 129 17.64 -15.44 12.18
N VAL A 130 17.54 -14.55 13.18
CA VAL A 130 16.60 -13.42 13.21
C VAL A 130 16.90 -12.45 12.07
N LEU A 131 18.19 -12.14 11.84
CA LEU A 131 18.59 -11.24 10.76
C LEU A 131 18.27 -11.85 9.38
N ARG A 132 18.48 -13.16 9.19
CA ARG A 132 18.12 -13.86 7.93
C ARG A 132 16.63 -13.81 7.66
N SER A 133 15.80 -14.12 8.65
CA SER A 133 14.35 -14.04 8.52
C SER A 133 13.90 -12.59 8.23
N THR A 134 14.46 -11.62 8.94
CA THR A 134 14.18 -10.19 8.74
C THR A 134 14.50 -9.75 7.32
N THR A 135 15.70 -10.06 6.81
CA THR A 135 16.12 -9.66 5.47
C THR A 135 15.36 -10.40 4.37
N TYR A 136 14.97 -11.65 4.61
CA TYR A 136 14.13 -12.41 3.69
C TYR A 136 12.75 -11.74 3.54
N PHE A 137 12.04 -11.50 4.63
CA PHE A 137 10.72 -10.87 4.58
C PHE A 137 10.76 -9.40 4.13
N ALA A 138 11.83 -8.67 4.45
CA ALA A 138 12.04 -7.31 3.95
C ALA A 138 12.25 -7.26 2.42
N GLY A 139 12.90 -8.29 1.86
CA GLY A 139 13.16 -8.41 0.42
C GLY A 139 12.05 -9.11 -0.36
N ALA A 140 11.19 -9.88 0.29
CA ALA A 140 10.14 -10.65 -0.37
C ALA A 140 9.12 -9.75 -1.08
N ILE A 141 8.60 -10.24 -2.21
CA ILE A 141 7.53 -9.59 -2.95
C ILE A 141 6.21 -10.06 -2.38
N GLY A 142 5.48 -9.15 -1.73
CA GLY A 142 4.21 -9.44 -1.08
C GLY A 142 3.59 -8.20 -0.47
N GLY A 143 2.39 -8.33 0.10
CA GLY A 143 1.72 -7.27 0.84
C GLY A 143 2.48 -6.91 2.11
N ALA A 144 2.61 -5.62 2.41
CA ALA A 144 3.36 -5.16 3.59
C ALA A 144 2.79 -5.75 4.90
N SER A 145 1.46 -5.84 5.00
CA SER A 145 0.76 -6.37 6.16
C SER A 145 1.03 -7.86 6.36
N GLU A 146 0.93 -8.64 5.26
CA GLU A 146 1.11 -10.09 5.27
C GLU A 146 2.56 -10.46 5.59
N MET A 147 3.51 -9.76 4.95
CA MET A 147 4.94 -10.00 5.20
C MET A 147 5.35 -9.64 6.63
N THR A 148 4.77 -8.57 7.19
CA THR A 148 5.00 -8.19 8.59
C THR A 148 4.41 -9.23 9.55
N LEU A 149 3.20 -9.72 9.28
CA LEU A 149 2.55 -10.76 10.08
C LEU A 149 3.33 -12.09 10.05
N LEU A 150 3.81 -12.49 8.87
CA LEU A 150 4.64 -13.68 8.71
C LEU A 150 5.99 -13.52 9.41
N ALA A 151 6.60 -12.35 9.34
CA ALA A 151 7.84 -12.02 10.04
C ALA A 151 7.68 -12.11 11.57
N GLU A 152 6.53 -11.69 12.11
CA GLU A 152 6.20 -11.82 13.52
C GLU A 152 6.15 -13.28 13.98
N ARG A 153 5.54 -14.17 13.18
CA ARG A 153 5.44 -15.60 13.48
C ARG A 153 6.79 -16.31 13.60
N VAL A 154 7.81 -15.80 12.92
CA VAL A 154 9.17 -16.36 12.95
C VAL A 154 10.12 -15.51 13.83
N HIS A 155 9.57 -14.65 14.67
CA HIS A 155 10.31 -13.76 15.57
C HIS A 155 11.36 -12.87 14.87
N ALA A 156 11.08 -12.49 13.62
CA ALA A 156 11.90 -11.52 12.88
C ALA A 156 11.62 -10.08 13.35
N ARG A 157 12.46 -9.14 12.97
CA ARG A 157 12.31 -7.70 13.25
C ARG A 157 11.20 -7.11 12.37
N THR A 158 9.98 -7.13 12.86
CA THR A 158 8.79 -6.61 12.16
C THR A 158 8.86 -5.13 11.83
N ASP A 159 9.53 -4.34 12.70
CA ASP A 159 9.79 -2.92 12.49
C ASP A 159 10.60 -2.67 11.21
N LEU A 160 11.68 -3.43 10.99
CA LEU A 160 12.52 -3.32 9.80
C LEU A 160 11.80 -3.84 8.54
N VAL A 161 11.03 -4.92 8.66
CA VAL A 161 10.22 -5.45 7.55
C VAL A 161 9.17 -4.42 7.12
N ALA A 162 8.40 -3.89 8.07
CA ALA A 162 7.39 -2.87 7.79
C ALA A 162 8.01 -1.60 7.19
N ALA A 163 9.14 -1.12 7.72
CA ALA A 163 9.85 0.04 7.19
C ALA A 163 10.32 -0.18 5.75
N SER A 164 10.91 -1.36 5.45
CA SER A 164 11.36 -1.71 4.10
C SER A 164 10.21 -1.71 3.09
N HIS A 165 9.09 -2.35 3.42
CA HIS A 165 7.92 -2.38 2.56
C HIS A 165 7.30 -0.98 2.38
N SER A 166 7.20 -0.18 3.45
CA SER A 166 6.70 1.18 3.37
C SER A 166 7.56 2.07 2.48
N MET A 167 8.89 1.98 2.62
CA MET A 167 9.84 2.72 1.79
C MET A 167 9.71 2.33 0.31
N ARG A 168 9.60 1.04 0.01
CA ARG A 168 9.37 0.54 -1.34
C ARG A 168 8.08 1.08 -1.93
N LEU A 169 6.99 1.04 -1.17
CA LEU A 169 5.70 1.59 -1.61
C LEU A 169 5.80 3.08 -1.91
N VAL A 170 6.43 3.87 -1.05
CA VAL A 170 6.62 5.30 -1.27
C VAL A 170 7.42 5.55 -2.54
N ILE A 171 8.56 4.88 -2.71
CA ILE A 171 9.43 5.04 -3.88
C ILE A 171 8.68 4.67 -5.17
N VAL A 172 8.03 3.51 -5.21
CA VAL A 172 7.32 3.04 -6.41
C VAL A 172 6.15 3.95 -6.74
N THR A 173 5.37 4.34 -5.73
CA THR A 173 4.18 5.21 -5.89
C THR A 173 4.55 6.61 -6.36
N LEU A 174 5.72 7.11 -6.01
CA LEU A 174 6.20 8.40 -6.49
C LEU A 174 6.91 8.27 -7.84
N LEU A 175 7.86 7.34 -7.94
CA LEU A 175 8.76 7.27 -9.10
C LEU A 175 8.01 6.91 -10.38
N ILE A 176 7.13 5.89 -10.34
CA ILE A 176 6.49 5.37 -11.56
C ILE A 176 5.55 6.40 -12.20
N PRO A 177 4.61 7.03 -11.48
CA PRO A 177 3.71 8.01 -12.10
C PRO A 177 4.45 9.25 -12.65
N PHE A 178 5.46 9.72 -11.93
CA PHE A 178 6.26 10.84 -12.42
C PHE A 178 7.11 10.44 -13.63
N ALA A 179 7.73 9.27 -13.62
CA ALA A 179 8.47 8.78 -14.78
C ALA A 179 7.56 8.62 -16.02
N MET A 180 6.34 8.12 -15.85
CA MET A 180 5.35 8.03 -16.93
C MET A 180 4.93 9.41 -17.43
N GLN A 181 4.69 10.35 -16.54
CA GLN A 181 4.33 11.73 -16.92
C GLN A 181 5.43 12.41 -17.73
N PHE A 182 6.70 12.23 -17.34
CA PHE A 182 7.84 12.82 -18.05
C PHE A 182 8.19 12.09 -19.35
N SER A 183 7.89 10.78 -19.46
CA SER A 183 8.14 10.02 -20.68
C SER A 183 7.12 10.28 -21.80
N GLY A 184 6.08 11.07 -21.55
CA GLY A 184 5.04 11.39 -22.54
C GLY A 184 4.18 10.19 -22.94
N VAL A 185 4.34 9.05 -22.26
CA VAL A 185 3.49 7.86 -22.49
C VAL A 185 2.10 8.19 -22.00
N GLN A 186 1.21 8.50 -22.94
CA GLN A 186 -0.21 8.63 -22.62
C GLN A 186 -0.73 7.27 -22.19
N ALA A 187 -1.39 7.22 -21.04
CA ALA A 187 -2.14 6.03 -20.65
C ALA A 187 -3.13 5.74 -21.78
N LEU A 188 -3.03 4.57 -22.38
CA LEU A 188 -4.06 4.09 -23.27
C LEU A 188 -5.36 4.05 -22.45
N ASP A 189 -6.37 4.79 -22.90
CA ASP A 189 -7.73 4.75 -22.35
C ASP A 189 -8.36 3.37 -22.68
N VAL A 190 -7.79 2.33 -22.11
CA VAL A 190 -8.19 0.93 -22.32
C VAL A 190 -9.30 0.54 -21.32
N LEU A 191 -10.10 1.50 -20.87
CA LEU A 191 -11.32 1.16 -20.15
C LEU A 191 -12.32 0.63 -21.17
N PRO A 192 -12.70 -0.65 -21.12
CA PRO A 192 -13.76 -1.18 -21.98
C PRO A 192 -15.01 -0.30 -21.80
N PRO A 193 -15.75 0.01 -22.87
CA PRO A 193 -16.95 0.85 -22.81
C PRO A 193 -17.98 0.36 -21.78
N SER A 194 -18.03 -0.93 -21.53
CA SER A 194 -18.87 -1.58 -20.53
C SER A 194 -18.59 -1.18 -19.08
N ILE A 195 -17.37 -0.76 -18.77
CA ILE A 195 -17.00 -0.34 -17.39
C ILE A 195 -17.30 1.15 -17.16
N ARG A 196 -17.39 1.95 -18.23
CA ARG A 196 -17.83 3.35 -18.10
C ARG A 196 -19.28 3.50 -17.65
N ALA A 197 -20.09 2.46 -17.84
CA ALA A 197 -21.51 2.44 -17.50
C ALA A 197 -21.82 1.81 -16.13
N VAL A 198 -20.82 1.32 -15.40
CA VAL A 198 -21.04 0.84 -14.02
C VAL A 198 -21.19 2.07 -13.13
N ASP A 199 -22.44 2.43 -12.89
CA ASP A 199 -22.81 3.49 -11.97
C ASP A 199 -22.07 3.31 -10.63
N THR A 200 -21.55 4.40 -10.11
CA THR A 200 -20.95 4.49 -8.76
C THR A 200 -21.88 3.87 -7.70
N VAL A 201 -23.19 3.90 -7.95
CA VAL A 201 -24.24 3.27 -7.12
C VAL A 201 -24.14 1.75 -7.20
N GLY A 202 -23.94 1.16 -8.36
CA GLY A 202 -23.76 -0.30 -8.51
C GLY A 202 -22.51 -0.81 -7.82
N LEU A 203 -21.40 -0.06 -7.91
CA LEU A 203 -20.16 -0.34 -7.17
C LEU A 203 -20.35 -0.26 -5.65
N LEU A 204 -21.08 0.75 -5.17
CA LEU A 204 -21.40 0.90 -3.76
C LEU A 204 -22.33 -0.23 -3.28
N CYS A 205 -23.35 -0.61 -4.06
CA CYS A 205 -24.24 -1.73 -3.73
C CYS A 205 -23.47 -3.06 -3.66
N LEU A 206 -22.59 -3.34 -4.62
CA LEU A 206 -21.73 -4.54 -4.63
C LEU A 206 -20.75 -4.53 -3.44
N ALA A 207 -20.15 -3.40 -3.13
CA ALA A 207 -19.27 -3.27 -1.97
C ALA A 207 -20.00 -3.47 -0.64
N LEU A 208 -21.26 -2.99 -0.55
CA LEU A 208 -22.12 -3.21 0.61
C LEU A 208 -22.56 -4.67 0.74
N LEU A 209 -22.95 -5.33 -0.37
CA LEU A 209 -23.34 -6.73 -0.38
C LEU A 209 -22.17 -7.65 -0.01
N THR A 210 -20.98 -7.43 -0.55
CA THR A 210 -19.78 -8.20 -0.18
C THR A 210 -19.32 -7.90 1.24
N GLY A 211 -19.58 -6.69 1.74
CA GLY A 211 -19.29 -6.32 3.12
C GLY A 211 -20.25 -6.92 4.14
N ALA A 212 -21.51 -7.12 3.76
CA ALA A 212 -22.54 -7.75 4.61
C ALA A 212 -22.40 -9.28 4.68
N ALA A 213 -21.76 -9.91 3.70
CA ALA A 213 -21.52 -11.35 3.62
C ALA A 213 -20.38 -11.86 4.52
N ARG A 214 -20.03 -11.14 5.59
CA ARG A 214 -18.99 -11.54 6.53
C ARG A 214 -19.47 -12.74 7.37
N PRO A 215 -18.82 -13.91 7.35
CA PRO A 215 -19.03 -14.91 8.40
C PRO A 215 -18.47 -14.32 9.72
N ALA A 216 -19.26 -14.47 10.76
CA ALA A 216 -18.92 -14.06 12.14
C ALA A 216 -17.69 -14.80 12.68
#